data_d6f0d8b764b39bae94e1721d37d6d0f4
#
_entry.id   d6f0d8b764b39bae94e1721d37d6d0f4
#
_cell.length_a   1.000
_cell.length_b   1.000
_cell.length_c   1.000
_cell.angle_alpha   90.00
_cell.angle_beta   90.00
_cell.angle_gamma   90.00
#
_symmetry.space_group_name_H-M   'P 1'
#
loop_
_entity.id
_entity.type
_entity.pdbx_description
1 polymer ?
#
loop_
_entity_poly.entity_id
_entity_poly.type
_entity_poly.pdbx_seq_one_letter_code
_entity_poly.pdbx_strand_id
1 'polypeptide(L)'
;MQAAGKQISVGILGAGFAGLRCADLLLQHGCKVTIFEARNRLGGRVAQSNHLGHLVDLGPNWIHGTENNPILRIAKETGTLLHAWDENSVIFGPGGDALDAFETDEYSSLLWDDGLIASAFRYSNEHHAAIGPERSLHDFFVEKAERLFLDQPEDVARRKRETLLQVASMWGAYIGSSVTRQSLKFFWMEECIQGENPCGRDV
;
A
#
# COMPACT_ATOMS: atom_id res chain seq x y z
N MET A 1 -19.62 -28.28 42.13
CA MET A 1 -18.21 -28.40 41.76
C MET A 1 -18.14 -28.45 40.25
N GLN A 2 -17.81 -27.32 39.60
CA GLN A 2 -17.50 -27.31 38.19
C GLN A 2 -16.15 -28.01 38.02
N ALA A 3 -16.08 -29.02 37.14
CA ALA A 3 -14.84 -29.65 36.78
C ALA A 3 -13.89 -28.59 36.21
N ALA A 4 -12.72 -28.41 36.83
CA ALA A 4 -11.71 -27.50 36.33
C ALA A 4 -11.27 -28.01 34.95
N GLY A 5 -11.86 -27.42 33.91
CA GLY A 5 -11.48 -27.73 32.53
C GLY A 5 -9.97 -27.53 32.35
N LYS A 6 -9.30 -28.49 31.76
CA LYS A 6 -7.87 -28.41 31.47
C LYS A 6 -7.59 -27.18 30.64
N GLN A 7 -6.86 -26.20 31.18
CA GLN A 7 -6.49 -24.98 30.46
C GLN A 7 -5.69 -25.35 29.21
N ILE A 8 -6.13 -24.86 28.04
CA ILE A 8 -5.47 -25.09 26.76
C ILE A 8 -4.16 -24.29 26.74
N SER A 9 -3.06 -24.95 26.40
CA SER A 9 -1.77 -24.30 26.19
C SER A 9 -1.44 -24.25 24.71
N VAL A 10 -1.11 -23.05 24.22
CA VAL A 10 -0.85 -22.77 22.80
C VAL A 10 0.56 -22.20 22.65
N GLY A 11 1.34 -22.77 21.74
CA GLY A 11 2.62 -22.22 21.29
C GLY A 11 2.43 -21.44 19.98
N ILE A 12 2.95 -20.22 19.91
CA ILE A 12 2.91 -19.38 18.70
C ILE A 12 4.34 -19.21 18.21
N LEU A 13 4.59 -19.50 16.94
CA LEU A 13 5.89 -19.30 16.31
C LEU A 13 5.92 -17.95 15.60
N GLY A 14 6.72 -17.03 16.14
CA GLY A 14 6.92 -15.67 15.65
C GLY A 14 6.11 -14.62 16.40
N ALA A 15 6.82 -13.58 16.88
CA ALA A 15 6.25 -12.40 17.55
C ALA A 15 6.09 -11.21 16.57
N GLY A 16 5.68 -11.48 15.35
CA GLY A 16 5.22 -10.47 14.42
C GLY A 16 3.78 -10.04 14.72
N PHE A 17 3.25 -9.07 13.97
CA PHE A 17 1.91 -8.48 14.20
C PHE A 17 0.81 -9.55 14.30
N ALA A 18 0.78 -10.51 13.38
CA ALA A 18 -0.20 -11.59 13.39
C ALA A 18 -0.08 -12.50 14.62
N GLY A 19 1.15 -12.88 14.99
CA GLY A 19 1.40 -13.72 16.18
C GLY A 19 1.03 -13.02 17.48
N LEU A 20 1.33 -11.75 17.61
CA LEU A 20 0.96 -10.93 18.77
C LEU A 20 -0.57 -10.78 18.88
N ARG A 21 -1.27 -10.52 17.76
CA ARG A 21 -2.73 -10.44 17.78
C ARG A 21 -3.39 -11.79 18.08
N CYS A 22 -2.84 -12.88 17.56
CA CYS A 22 -3.29 -14.22 17.91
C CYS A 22 -3.14 -14.50 19.42
N ALA A 23 -1.98 -14.14 19.98
CA ALA A 23 -1.73 -14.29 21.42
C ALA A 23 -2.73 -13.49 22.27
N ASP A 24 -2.98 -12.23 21.91
CA ASP A 24 -3.94 -11.35 22.58
C ASP A 24 -5.33 -11.98 22.63
N LEU A 25 -5.84 -12.45 21.48
CA LEU A 25 -7.15 -13.10 21.43
C LEU A 25 -7.20 -14.39 22.23
N LEU A 26 -6.19 -15.25 22.17
CA LEU A 26 -6.14 -16.51 22.90
C LEU A 26 -6.09 -16.28 24.43
N LEU A 27 -5.36 -15.25 24.88
CA LEU A 27 -5.32 -14.86 26.28
C LEU A 27 -6.70 -14.38 26.76
N GLN A 28 -7.42 -13.58 25.97
CA GLN A 28 -8.79 -13.15 26.28
C GLN A 28 -9.76 -14.33 26.42
N HIS A 29 -9.49 -15.44 25.71
CA HIS A 29 -10.26 -16.68 25.81
C HIS A 29 -9.74 -17.67 26.87
N GLY A 30 -8.85 -17.22 27.76
CA GLY A 30 -8.37 -18.02 28.89
C GLY A 30 -7.34 -19.11 28.54
N CYS A 31 -6.76 -19.06 27.35
CA CYS A 31 -5.66 -19.96 26.99
C CYS A 31 -4.35 -19.54 27.67
N LYS A 32 -3.47 -20.52 27.94
CA LYS A 32 -2.08 -20.25 28.26
C LYS A 32 -1.29 -20.12 26.95
N VAL A 33 -0.62 -18.99 26.75
CA VAL A 33 0.10 -18.71 25.50
C VAL A 33 1.62 -18.62 25.76
N THR A 34 2.39 -19.21 24.88
CA THR A 34 3.84 -19.04 24.81
C THR A 34 4.21 -18.64 23.39
N ILE A 35 4.93 -17.52 23.21
CA ILE A 35 5.41 -17.05 21.91
C ILE A 35 6.90 -17.39 21.80
N PHE A 36 7.29 -17.98 20.68
CA PHE A 36 8.67 -18.29 20.32
C PHE A 36 9.11 -17.35 19.20
N GLU A 37 10.05 -16.46 19.47
CA GLU A 37 10.60 -15.51 18.50
C GLU A 37 12.08 -15.82 18.24
N ALA A 38 12.45 -15.90 16.95
CA ALA A 38 13.81 -16.24 16.55
C ALA A 38 14.79 -15.05 16.63
N ARG A 39 14.27 -13.83 16.61
CA ARG A 39 15.07 -12.59 16.70
C ARG A 39 15.05 -12.06 18.14
N ASN A 40 15.99 -11.17 18.44
CA ASN A 40 16.05 -10.46 19.71
C ASN A 40 15.12 -9.23 19.79
N ARG A 41 14.11 -9.15 18.92
CA ARG A 41 13.12 -8.06 18.85
C ARG A 41 11.74 -8.57 18.45
N LEU A 42 10.70 -7.84 18.85
CA LEU A 42 9.32 -8.10 18.50
C LEU A 42 8.91 -7.33 17.22
N GLY A 43 7.68 -7.53 16.78
CA GLY A 43 7.04 -6.76 15.70
C GLY A 43 7.25 -7.31 14.29
N GLY A 44 8.30 -8.09 14.04
CA GLY A 44 8.56 -8.61 12.70
C GLY A 44 8.82 -7.49 11.69
N ARG A 45 7.94 -7.33 10.70
CA ARG A 45 7.98 -6.25 9.69
C ARG A 45 7.50 -4.89 10.23
N VAL A 46 6.79 -4.86 11.36
CA VAL A 46 6.34 -3.65 12.07
C VAL A 46 7.30 -3.36 13.24
N ALA A 47 8.58 -3.23 12.93
CA ALA A 47 9.61 -3.04 13.93
C ALA A 47 10.03 -1.57 14.02
N GLN A 48 10.45 -1.17 15.21
CA GLN A 48 11.01 0.13 15.49
C GLN A 48 12.49 0.04 15.85
N SER A 49 13.21 1.14 15.71
CA SER A 49 14.60 1.30 16.12
C SER A 49 14.78 2.59 16.91
N ASN A 50 15.69 2.58 17.87
CA ASN A 50 16.10 3.77 18.63
C ASN A 50 17.54 4.21 18.32
N HIS A 51 18.14 3.73 17.24
CA HIS A 51 19.52 4.06 16.88
C HIS A 51 19.79 5.55 16.69
N LEU A 52 18.75 6.33 16.39
CA LEU A 52 18.84 7.79 16.23
C LEU A 52 18.57 8.58 17.50
N GLY A 53 18.47 7.90 18.67
CA GLY A 53 18.16 8.53 19.95
C GLY A 53 16.68 8.74 20.23
N HIS A 54 15.80 8.40 19.29
CA HIS A 54 14.35 8.34 19.41
C HIS A 54 13.83 7.14 18.64
N LEU A 55 12.59 6.73 18.91
CA LEU A 55 11.96 5.61 18.19
C LEU A 55 11.62 6.03 16.77
N VAL A 56 12.01 5.21 15.81
CA VAL A 56 11.72 5.36 14.39
C VAL A 56 11.14 4.07 13.86
N ASP A 57 10.08 4.14 13.09
CA ASP A 57 9.51 2.98 12.40
C ASP A 57 10.44 2.51 11.28
N LEU A 58 10.80 1.21 11.33
CA LEU A 58 11.58 0.54 10.27
C LEU A 58 10.69 -0.15 9.23
N GLY A 59 9.40 -0.05 9.40
CA GLY A 59 8.39 -0.70 8.60
C GLY A 59 7.29 0.28 8.17
N PRO A 60 6.06 -0.21 8.06
CA PRO A 60 4.93 0.63 7.68
C PRO A 60 4.62 1.64 8.77
N ASN A 61 4.47 2.89 8.36
CA ASN A 61 4.02 4.00 9.20
C ASN A 61 2.71 4.63 8.70
N TRP A 62 2.07 3.99 7.72
CA TRP A 62 0.82 4.43 7.11
C TRP A 62 -0.33 3.50 7.47
N ILE A 63 -1.52 4.07 7.64
CA ILE A 63 -2.78 3.33 7.70
C ILE A 63 -3.49 3.59 6.38
N HIS A 64 -3.54 2.59 5.51
CA HIS A 64 -4.18 2.70 4.19
C HIS A 64 -5.69 2.54 4.33
N GLY A 65 -6.40 3.65 4.07
CA GLY A 65 -7.85 3.76 4.20
C GLY A 65 -8.35 3.78 5.64
N THR A 66 -9.39 4.55 5.88
CA THR A 66 -9.97 4.75 7.22
C THR A 66 -11.32 4.06 7.42
N GLU A 67 -11.99 3.64 6.33
CA GLU A 67 -13.31 3.02 6.40
C GLU A 67 -13.24 1.59 6.89
N ASN A 68 -13.78 1.35 8.09
CA ASN A 68 -13.78 0.02 8.74
C ASN A 68 -12.39 -0.60 8.93
N ASN A 69 -11.33 0.19 8.94
CA ASN A 69 -9.97 -0.30 9.10
C ASN A 69 -9.70 -0.71 10.56
N PRO A 70 -9.40 -1.99 10.84
CA PRO A 70 -9.13 -2.46 12.19
C PRO A 70 -7.85 -1.86 12.79
N ILE A 71 -6.88 -1.46 11.96
CA ILE A 71 -5.63 -0.83 12.41
C ILE A 71 -5.92 0.56 12.96
N LEU A 72 -6.79 1.34 12.28
CA LEU A 72 -7.22 2.65 12.77
C LEU A 72 -7.91 2.54 14.14
N ARG A 73 -8.72 1.49 14.35
CA ARG A 73 -9.33 1.24 15.67
C ARG A 73 -8.28 0.98 16.74
N ILE A 74 -7.29 0.13 16.46
CA ILE A 74 -6.18 -0.16 17.37
C ILE A 74 -5.39 1.12 17.68
N ALA A 75 -5.05 1.92 16.66
CA ALA A 75 -4.36 3.20 16.84
C ALA A 75 -5.12 4.13 17.79
N LYS A 76 -6.45 4.24 17.64
CA LYS A 76 -7.29 5.03 18.55
C LYS A 76 -7.31 4.47 19.98
N GLU A 77 -7.45 3.15 20.13
CA GLU A 77 -7.45 2.48 21.43
C GLU A 77 -6.10 2.63 22.17
N THR A 78 -5.00 2.69 21.47
CA THR A 78 -3.65 2.83 22.04
C THR A 78 -3.17 4.27 22.16
N GLY A 79 -3.97 5.25 21.70
CA GLY A 79 -3.59 6.65 21.71
C GLY A 79 -2.45 6.99 20.74
N THR A 80 -2.24 6.18 19.70
CA THR A 80 -1.24 6.44 18.66
C THR A 80 -1.56 7.74 17.95
N LEU A 81 -0.58 8.66 17.88
CA LEU A 81 -0.74 9.93 17.18
C LEU A 81 -0.71 9.71 15.68
N LEU A 82 -1.70 10.22 15.00
CA LEU A 82 -1.84 10.14 13.54
C LEU A 82 -1.88 11.55 12.96
N HIS A 83 -1.33 11.70 11.78
CA HIS A 83 -1.41 12.92 10.97
C HIS A 83 -2.13 12.65 9.67
N ALA A 84 -2.88 13.64 9.21
CA ALA A 84 -3.30 13.67 7.82
C ALA A 84 -2.06 13.75 6.91
N TRP A 85 -2.10 13.02 5.81
CA TRP A 85 -1.09 13.16 4.77
C TRP A 85 -1.28 14.49 4.03
N ASP A 86 -0.16 15.19 3.80
CA ASP A 86 -0.17 16.35 2.91
C ASP A 86 -0.16 15.83 1.46
N GLU A 87 -1.25 16.10 0.74
CA GLU A 87 -1.44 15.64 -0.65
C GLU A 87 -0.62 16.47 -1.66
N ASN A 88 0.11 17.50 -1.21
CA ASN A 88 0.98 18.26 -2.09
C ASN A 88 2.09 17.36 -2.65
N SER A 89 2.00 17.07 -3.93
CA SER A 89 2.99 16.30 -4.65
C SER A 89 3.73 17.18 -5.64
N VAL A 90 5.00 16.88 -5.84
CA VAL A 90 5.85 17.50 -6.87
C VAL A 90 6.41 16.39 -7.74
N ILE A 91 6.20 16.52 -9.04
CA ILE A 91 6.77 15.61 -10.03
C ILE A 91 8.05 16.23 -10.57
N PHE A 92 9.12 15.47 -10.61
CA PHE A 92 10.39 15.89 -11.22
C PHE A 92 10.53 15.25 -12.61
N GLY A 93 10.81 16.07 -13.59
CA GLY A 93 11.09 15.63 -14.94
C GLY A 93 12.44 14.90 -15.07
N PRO A 94 12.75 14.33 -16.25
CA PRO A 94 13.99 13.57 -16.49
C PRO A 94 15.28 14.37 -16.24
N GLY A 95 15.23 15.69 -16.34
CA GLY A 95 16.34 16.59 -16.05
C GLY A 95 16.57 16.89 -14.56
N GLY A 96 15.67 16.44 -13.69
CA GLY A 96 15.68 16.74 -12.26
C GLY A 96 15.01 18.07 -11.90
N ASP A 97 14.45 18.78 -12.88
CA ASP A 97 13.68 19.99 -12.64
C ASP A 97 12.25 19.64 -12.23
N ALA A 98 11.70 20.36 -11.25
CA ALA A 98 10.32 20.22 -10.85
C ALA A 98 9.40 20.67 -11.99
N LEU A 99 8.39 19.86 -12.30
CA LEU A 99 7.31 20.27 -13.17
C LEU A 99 6.48 21.37 -12.50
N ASP A 100 5.84 22.21 -13.29
CA ASP A 100 4.94 23.21 -12.73
C ASP A 100 3.68 22.56 -12.12
N ALA A 101 2.90 23.36 -11.37
CA ALA A 101 1.72 22.85 -10.69
C ALA A 101 0.67 22.32 -11.67
N PHE A 102 0.49 22.97 -12.82
CA PHE A 102 -0.48 22.54 -13.82
C PHE A 102 -0.11 21.19 -14.44
N GLU A 103 1.16 20.99 -14.82
CA GLU A 103 1.65 19.71 -15.33
C GLU A 103 1.57 18.62 -14.26
N THR A 104 1.91 18.94 -13.00
CA THR A 104 1.82 18.00 -11.88
C THR A 104 0.37 17.54 -11.66
N ASP A 105 -0.59 18.46 -11.67
CA ASP A 105 -2.01 18.17 -11.53
C ASP A 105 -2.54 17.34 -12.73
N GLU A 106 -2.11 17.68 -13.96
CA GLU A 106 -2.47 16.91 -15.16
C GLU A 106 -2.06 15.44 -15.03
N TYR A 107 -0.80 15.17 -14.67
CA TYR A 107 -0.33 13.78 -14.51
C TYR A 107 -0.96 13.07 -13.33
N SER A 108 -1.17 13.76 -12.23
CA SER A 108 -1.84 13.22 -11.05
C SER A 108 -3.27 12.79 -11.39
N SER A 109 -4.02 13.65 -12.06
CA SER A 109 -5.38 13.35 -12.51
C SER A 109 -5.42 12.19 -13.49
N LEU A 110 -4.53 12.17 -14.50
CA LEU A 110 -4.41 11.06 -15.46
C LEU A 110 -4.05 9.72 -14.81
N LEU A 111 -3.42 9.73 -13.65
CA LEU A 111 -3.05 8.52 -12.92
C LEU A 111 -4.17 8.08 -11.97
N TRP A 112 -4.65 8.99 -11.11
CA TRP A 112 -5.44 8.62 -9.93
C TRP A 112 -6.94 8.78 -10.11
N ASP A 113 -7.46 9.88 -10.60
CA ASP A 113 -8.90 10.18 -10.59
C ASP A 113 -9.73 9.09 -11.29
N ASP A 114 -10.20 9.29 -12.48
CA ASP A 114 -10.73 8.21 -13.33
C ASP A 114 -9.66 7.72 -14.34
N GLY A 115 -8.39 7.84 -13.95
CA GLY A 115 -7.20 7.68 -14.77
C GLY A 115 -6.74 6.23 -14.98
N LEU A 116 -5.43 6.06 -15.16
CA LEU A 116 -4.83 4.77 -15.52
C LEU A 116 -5.13 3.68 -14.49
N ILE A 117 -4.99 3.97 -13.19
CA ILE A 117 -5.19 2.99 -12.12
C ILE A 117 -6.66 2.54 -12.07
N ALA A 118 -7.60 3.49 -11.97
CA ALA A 118 -9.03 3.17 -11.91
C ALA A 118 -9.50 2.43 -13.16
N SER A 119 -9.02 2.83 -14.36
CA SER A 119 -9.36 2.14 -15.60
C SER A 119 -8.80 0.72 -15.67
N ALA A 120 -7.61 0.48 -15.11
CA ALA A 120 -7.03 -0.86 -15.03
C ALA A 120 -7.83 -1.77 -14.09
N PHE A 121 -8.27 -1.26 -12.94
CA PHE A 121 -9.15 -1.99 -12.02
C PHE A 121 -10.45 -2.41 -12.69
N ARG A 122 -11.16 -1.46 -13.32
CA ARG A 122 -12.39 -1.77 -14.04
C ARG A 122 -12.18 -2.79 -15.14
N TYR A 123 -11.18 -2.57 -15.99
CA TYR A 123 -10.88 -3.48 -17.10
C TYR A 123 -10.53 -4.89 -16.59
N SER A 124 -9.71 -4.99 -15.55
CA SER A 124 -9.36 -6.27 -14.93
C SER A 124 -10.60 -6.95 -14.36
N ASN A 125 -11.42 -6.24 -13.60
CA ASN A 125 -12.63 -6.80 -13.00
C ASN A 125 -13.63 -7.32 -14.04
N GLU A 126 -13.83 -6.59 -15.13
CA GLU A 126 -14.79 -6.96 -16.17
C GLU A 126 -14.27 -8.07 -17.11
N HIS A 127 -12.94 -8.15 -17.31
CA HIS A 127 -12.35 -8.96 -18.38
C HIS A 127 -11.33 -9.99 -17.92
N HIS A 128 -11.12 -10.17 -16.59
CA HIS A 128 -10.06 -11.05 -16.05
C HIS A 128 -10.04 -12.47 -16.67
N ALA A 129 -11.20 -13.03 -17.01
CA ALA A 129 -11.28 -14.36 -17.61
C ALA A 129 -10.59 -14.41 -19.00
N ALA A 130 -10.67 -13.33 -19.78
CA ALA A 130 -10.13 -13.23 -21.13
C ALA A 130 -8.69 -12.69 -21.17
N ILE A 131 -8.19 -12.08 -20.09
CA ILE A 131 -6.83 -11.54 -20.04
C ILE A 131 -5.82 -12.69 -19.92
N GLY A 132 -4.79 -12.69 -20.77
CA GLY A 132 -3.67 -13.62 -20.68
C GLY A 132 -2.86 -13.41 -19.39
N PRO A 133 -2.35 -14.48 -18.76
CA PRO A 133 -1.64 -14.38 -17.48
C PRO A 133 -0.31 -13.62 -17.60
N GLU A 134 0.26 -13.54 -18.79
CA GLU A 134 1.52 -12.83 -19.11
C GLU A 134 1.34 -11.33 -19.26
N ARG A 135 0.11 -10.84 -19.47
CA ARG A 135 -0.16 -9.40 -19.66
C ARG A 135 0.03 -8.64 -18.36
N SER A 136 0.99 -7.72 -18.36
CA SER A 136 1.30 -6.90 -17.21
C SER A 136 0.41 -5.67 -17.09
N LEU A 137 0.41 -5.05 -15.90
CA LEU A 137 -0.22 -3.75 -15.70
C LEU A 137 0.45 -2.66 -16.56
N HIS A 138 1.77 -2.73 -16.73
CA HIS A 138 2.51 -1.81 -17.60
C HIS A 138 2.04 -1.86 -19.05
N ASP A 139 1.79 -3.05 -19.60
CA ASP A 139 1.30 -3.19 -20.98
C ASP A 139 -0.04 -2.46 -21.18
N PHE A 140 -0.90 -2.54 -20.18
CA PHE A 140 -2.16 -1.80 -20.18
C PHE A 140 -1.94 -0.28 -20.13
N PHE A 141 -1.01 0.18 -19.29
CA PHE A 141 -0.70 1.61 -19.20
C PHE A 141 -0.14 2.16 -20.51
N VAL A 142 0.75 1.41 -21.17
CA VAL A 142 1.29 1.79 -22.49
C VAL A 142 0.16 1.91 -23.51
N GLU A 143 -0.70 0.90 -23.62
CA GLU A 143 -1.85 0.90 -24.54
C GLU A 143 -2.78 2.10 -24.32
N LYS A 144 -3.01 2.46 -23.07
CA LYS A 144 -3.86 3.62 -22.74
C LYS A 144 -3.15 4.93 -23.02
N ALA A 145 -1.86 5.04 -22.69
CA ALA A 145 -1.07 6.26 -22.93
C ALA A 145 -0.95 6.59 -24.41
N GLU A 146 -0.91 5.61 -25.31
CA GLU A 146 -0.88 5.82 -26.76
C GLU A 146 -2.07 6.63 -27.29
N ARG A 147 -3.18 6.61 -26.56
CA ARG A 147 -4.42 7.32 -26.92
C ARG A 147 -4.52 8.72 -26.30
N LEU A 148 -3.51 9.11 -25.53
CA LEU A 148 -3.45 10.42 -24.89
C LEU A 148 -2.59 11.40 -25.70
N PHE A 149 -2.89 12.68 -25.54
CA PHE A 149 -2.14 13.80 -26.13
C PHE A 149 -2.10 13.80 -27.67
N LEU A 150 -3.13 13.23 -28.33
CA LEU A 150 -3.18 13.10 -29.80
C LEU A 150 -3.36 14.43 -30.53
N ASP A 151 -3.78 15.47 -29.82
CA ASP A 151 -3.95 16.84 -30.30
C ASP A 151 -2.65 17.67 -30.26
N GLN A 152 -1.57 17.09 -29.74
CA GLN A 152 -0.28 17.76 -29.55
C GLN A 152 0.75 17.33 -30.61
N PRO A 153 1.79 18.14 -30.89
CA PRO A 153 2.91 17.73 -31.72
C PRO A 153 3.53 16.43 -31.21
N GLU A 154 3.93 15.52 -32.10
CA GLU A 154 4.33 14.17 -31.75
C GLU A 154 5.52 14.10 -30.76
N ASP A 155 6.46 15.04 -30.89
CA ASP A 155 7.60 15.12 -29.97
C ASP A 155 7.18 15.53 -28.52
N VAL A 156 6.16 16.38 -28.42
CA VAL A 156 5.54 16.78 -27.13
C VAL A 156 4.72 15.63 -26.57
N ALA A 157 3.83 15.06 -27.38
CA ALA A 157 2.98 13.94 -27.00
C ALA A 157 3.81 12.74 -26.51
N ARG A 158 4.88 12.41 -27.19
CA ARG A 158 5.80 11.33 -26.80
C ARG A 158 6.43 11.60 -25.44
N ARG A 159 6.99 12.80 -25.21
CA ARG A 159 7.56 13.16 -23.89
C ARG A 159 6.53 13.09 -22.79
N LYS A 160 5.32 13.58 -23.01
CA LYS A 160 4.24 13.52 -22.02
C LYS A 160 3.85 12.08 -21.70
N ARG A 161 3.73 11.21 -22.69
CA ARG A 161 3.45 9.78 -22.50
C ARG A 161 4.57 9.09 -21.71
N GLU A 162 5.84 9.36 -22.03
CA GLU A 162 7.00 8.82 -21.30
C GLU A 162 6.96 9.26 -19.82
N THR A 163 6.71 10.55 -19.55
CA THR A 163 6.58 11.07 -18.19
C THR A 163 5.39 10.42 -17.44
N LEU A 164 4.23 10.31 -18.08
CA LEU A 164 3.07 9.65 -17.48
C LEU A 164 3.35 8.20 -17.10
N LEU A 165 4.01 7.45 -17.98
CA LEU A 165 4.38 6.04 -17.71
C LEU A 165 5.40 5.93 -16.58
N GLN A 166 6.33 6.88 -16.48
CA GLN A 166 7.28 6.94 -15.38
C GLN A 166 6.55 7.23 -14.05
N VAL A 167 5.64 8.19 -14.02
CA VAL A 167 4.80 8.48 -12.84
C VAL A 167 3.93 7.27 -12.49
N ALA A 168 3.31 6.62 -13.48
CA ALA A 168 2.49 5.43 -13.28
C ALA A 168 3.29 4.24 -12.68
N SER A 169 4.60 4.18 -12.92
CA SER A 169 5.47 3.17 -12.30
C SER A 169 5.54 3.28 -10.78
N MET A 170 5.17 4.44 -10.21
CA MET A 170 5.08 4.66 -8.77
C MET A 170 4.07 3.70 -8.10
N TRP A 171 3.04 3.25 -8.81
CA TRP A 171 2.15 2.19 -8.32
C TRP A 171 2.93 0.95 -7.86
N GLY A 172 4.04 0.64 -8.55
CA GLY A 172 4.93 -0.44 -8.14
C GLY A 172 5.54 -0.25 -6.76
N ALA A 173 5.81 0.98 -6.34
CA ALA A 173 6.33 1.28 -5.01
C ALA A 173 5.27 1.03 -3.91
N TYR A 174 4.00 1.36 -4.17
CA TYR A 174 2.91 1.06 -3.24
C TYR A 174 2.72 -0.44 -3.00
N ILE A 175 2.80 -1.24 -4.07
CA ILE A 175 2.58 -2.69 -4.00
C ILE A 175 3.86 -3.47 -3.64
N GLY A 176 5.04 -2.86 -3.81
CA GLY A 176 6.33 -3.52 -3.58
C GLY A 176 6.76 -4.43 -4.73
N SER A 177 6.19 -4.28 -5.92
CA SER A 177 6.56 -4.99 -7.15
C SER A 177 6.38 -4.10 -8.36
N SER A 178 7.33 -4.13 -9.31
CA SER A 178 7.24 -3.34 -10.54
C SER A 178 5.93 -3.61 -11.29
N VAL A 179 5.34 -2.56 -11.86
CA VAL A 179 4.14 -2.66 -12.73
C VAL A 179 4.34 -3.58 -13.94
N THR A 180 5.58 -3.79 -14.36
CA THR A 180 5.94 -4.75 -15.43
C THR A 180 5.83 -6.21 -15.00
N ARG A 181 5.72 -6.47 -13.70
CA ARG A 181 5.62 -7.81 -13.11
C ARG A 181 4.25 -8.07 -12.47
N GLN A 182 3.44 -7.04 -12.30
CA GLN A 182 2.08 -7.17 -11.79
C GLN A 182 1.16 -7.64 -12.91
N SER A 183 0.38 -8.68 -12.65
CA SER A 183 -0.53 -9.24 -13.63
C SER A 183 -1.78 -8.36 -13.77
N LEU A 184 -2.07 -7.90 -14.98
CA LEU A 184 -3.32 -7.21 -15.26
C LEU A 184 -4.54 -8.11 -15.00
N LYS A 185 -4.42 -9.43 -15.28
CA LYS A 185 -5.50 -10.40 -15.07
C LYS A 185 -6.02 -10.43 -13.64
N PHE A 186 -5.14 -10.26 -12.65
CA PHE A 186 -5.48 -10.35 -11.23
C PHE A 186 -5.49 -8.99 -10.54
N PHE A 187 -5.37 -7.91 -11.27
CA PHE A 187 -5.28 -6.57 -10.70
C PHE A 187 -6.54 -6.16 -9.94
N TRP A 188 -7.71 -6.64 -10.33
CA TRP A 188 -8.96 -6.44 -9.60
C TRP A 188 -8.95 -6.95 -8.15
N MET A 189 -7.98 -7.81 -7.80
CA MET A 189 -7.82 -8.33 -6.43
C MET A 189 -7.05 -7.36 -5.50
N GLU A 190 -6.45 -6.30 -6.05
CA GLU A 190 -5.78 -5.23 -5.30
C GLU A 190 -6.82 -4.25 -4.71
N GLU A 191 -7.78 -4.81 -3.97
CA GLU A 191 -8.82 -4.01 -3.32
C GLU A 191 -8.23 -3.18 -2.18
N CYS A 192 -8.47 -1.86 -2.22
CA CYS A 192 -8.00 -0.93 -1.21
C CYS A 192 -9.14 -0.55 -0.26
N ILE A 193 -8.83 -0.41 1.03
CA ILE A 193 -9.76 0.18 2.00
C ILE A 193 -9.95 1.65 1.64
N GLN A 194 -11.19 2.10 1.62
CA GLN A 194 -11.55 3.48 1.29
C GLN A 194 -11.23 4.45 2.43
N GLY A 195 -11.19 5.75 2.10
CA GLY A 195 -10.95 6.83 3.03
C GLY A 195 -9.51 7.34 3.01
N GLU A 196 -9.22 8.28 3.89
CA GLU A 196 -7.91 8.92 4.02
C GLU A 196 -6.81 7.93 4.38
N ASN A 197 -5.55 8.32 4.14
CA ASN A 197 -4.37 7.54 4.47
C ASN A 197 -3.52 8.26 5.54
N PRO A 198 -3.94 8.28 6.81
CA PRO A 198 -3.17 8.92 7.86
C PRO A 198 -1.85 8.18 8.13
N CYS A 199 -0.81 8.92 8.48
CA CYS A 199 0.47 8.38 8.90
C CYS A 199 0.72 8.54 10.40
N GLY A 200 1.51 7.64 10.98
CA GLY A 200 2.00 7.77 12.35
C GLY A 200 2.97 8.96 12.47
N ARG A 201 2.92 9.66 13.59
CA ARG A 201 3.92 10.67 13.94
C ARG A 201 4.98 10.02 14.80
N ASP A 202 6.22 10.11 14.37
CA ASP A 202 7.37 9.92 15.25
C ASP A 202 7.41 11.09 16.26
N VAL A 203 7.42 10.77 17.56
CA VAL A 203 7.44 11.73 18.66
C VAL A 203 8.88 11.99 19.07
#